data_0ac39e458f22e80e6984c1849ca480b0
#
_entry.id   0ac39e458f22e80e6984c1849ca480b0
#
_cell.length_a   1.000
_cell.length_b   1.000
_cell.length_c   1.000
_cell.angle_alpha   90.00
_cell.angle_beta   90.00
_cell.angle_gamma   90.00
#
_symmetry.space_group_name_H-M   'P 1'
#
loop_
_entity.id
_entity.type
_entity.pdbx_description
1 polymer ?
#
loop_
_entity_poly.entity_id
_entity_poly.type
_entity_poly.pdbx_seq_one_letter_code
_entity_poly.pdbx_strand_id
1 'polypeptide(L)'
;RDVRRSRGLGDVYKRQRCGGGFNHRFRLDDGVMIKDNHIRAAGGIAKAVEMVRKQQGHMIKIEIEVETMNQVQQAVDAEVDIIMLDNQTPEQVKQLRKYIPKSIIVELSGGINPDNIAGYKKCGADVISVGWITHSVKACDISFYLD
;
A
#
# COMPACT_ATOMS: atom_id res chain seq x y z
N ARG A 1 -21.91 23.52 2.97
CA ARG A 1 -20.78 23.01 3.76
C ARG A 1 -20.18 21.72 3.18
N ASP A 2 -21.01 20.81 2.67
CA ASP A 2 -20.54 19.53 2.12
C ASP A 2 -19.83 19.63 0.78
N VAL A 3 -20.17 20.64 -0.02
CA VAL A 3 -19.53 20.93 -1.32
C VAL A 3 -18.04 21.26 -1.17
N ARG A 4 -17.61 21.88 -0.06
CA ARG A 4 -16.18 22.19 0.18
C ARG A 4 -15.35 20.94 0.53
N ARG A 5 -15.91 19.98 1.26
CA ARG A 5 -15.23 18.69 1.54
C ARG A 5 -15.09 17.83 0.30
N SER A 6 -16.12 17.80 -0.54
CA SER A 6 -16.13 17.11 -1.82
C SER A 6 -15.06 17.64 -2.80
N ARG A 7 -14.82 18.97 -2.82
CA ARG A 7 -13.80 19.57 -3.70
C ARG A 7 -12.38 19.15 -3.32
N GLY A 8 -12.03 19.11 -2.03
CA GLY A 8 -10.70 18.67 -1.58
C GLY A 8 -10.40 17.23 -1.99
N LEU A 9 -11.33 16.31 -1.76
CA LEU A 9 -11.20 14.92 -2.18
C LEU A 9 -11.15 14.76 -3.70
N GLY A 10 -11.95 15.53 -4.45
CA GLY A 10 -11.94 15.53 -5.90
C GLY A 10 -10.60 15.99 -6.49
N ASP A 11 -9.93 16.96 -5.88
CA ASP A 11 -8.66 17.48 -6.37
C ASP A 11 -7.51 16.50 -6.15
N VAL A 12 -7.45 15.82 -5.02
CA VAL A 12 -6.45 14.76 -4.76
C VAL A 12 -6.64 13.62 -5.75
N TYR A 13 -7.85 13.14 -5.95
CA TYR A 13 -8.20 12.07 -6.87
C TYR A 13 -7.86 12.41 -8.32
N LYS A 14 -8.20 13.62 -8.76
CA LYS A 14 -7.88 14.08 -10.12
C LYS A 14 -6.37 14.16 -10.37
N ARG A 15 -5.63 14.75 -9.43
CA ARG A 15 -4.16 14.85 -9.52
C ARG A 15 -3.50 13.48 -9.58
N GLN A 16 -3.95 12.54 -8.77
CA GLN A 16 -3.47 11.17 -8.76
C GLN A 16 -3.66 10.52 -10.14
N ARG A 17 -4.87 10.60 -10.72
CA ARG A 17 -5.16 10.05 -12.05
C ARG A 17 -4.38 10.75 -13.17
N CYS A 18 -4.27 12.07 -13.14
CA CYS A 18 -3.48 12.83 -14.11
C CYS A 18 -1.99 12.48 -14.04
N GLY A 19 -1.49 12.11 -12.85
CA GLY A 19 -0.13 11.63 -12.63
C GLY A 19 0.07 10.14 -12.93
N GLY A 20 -0.95 9.43 -13.41
CA GLY A 20 -0.87 7.99 -13.70
C GLY A 20 -0.93 7.08 -12.45
N GLY A 21 -1.31 7.63 -11.30
CA GLY A 21 -1.47 6.88 -10.07
C GLY A 21 -2.86 6.28 -9.90
N PHE A 22 -2.97 5.32 -9.00
CA PHE A 22 -4.21 4.61 -8.66
C PHE A 22 -4.50 4.72 -7.17
N ASN A 23 -5.77 4.54 -6.77
CA ASN A 23 -6.11 4.37 -5.37
C ASN A 23 -5.69 2.98 -4.90
N HIS A 24 -5.24 2.87 -3.66
CA HIS A 24 -4.95 1.59 -3.03
C HIS A 24 -6.25 0.76 -2.94
N ARG A 25 -7.09 0.99 -1.96
CA ARG A 25 -8.45 0.43 -1.88
C ARG A 25 -9.48 1.53 -2.14
N PHE A 26 -10.51 1.22 -2.91
CA PHE A 26 -11.62 2.15 -3.11
C PHE A 26 -12.51 2.20 -1.87
N ARG A 27 -12.70 1.05 -1.22
CA ARG A 27 -13.42 0.86 0.05
C ARG A 27 -12.67 -0.14 0.93
N LEU A 28 -13.01 -0.21 2.20
CA LEU A 28 -12.39 -1.16 3.13
C LEU A 28 -12.74 -2.62 2.84
N ASP A 29 -13.80 -2.85 2.07
CA ASP A 29 -14.28 -4.17 1.65
C ASP A 29 -13.78 -4.62 0.26
N ASP A 30 -13.00 -3.80 -0.44
CA ASP A 30 -12.41 -4.17 -1.74
C ASP A 30 -11.27 -5.22 -1.61
N GLY A 31 -10.69 -5.36 -0.42
CA GLY A 31 -9.64 -6.32 -0.12
C GLY A 31 -9.32 -6.30 1.37
N VAL A 32 -8.79 -7.39 1.89
CA VAL A 32 -8.41 -7.49 3.30
C VAL A 32 -6.95 -7.11 3.47
N MET A 33 -6.69 -6.18 4.40
CA MET A 33 -5.35 -5.82 4.83
C MET A 33 -5.13 -6.28 6.27
N ILE A 34 -4.16 -7.16 6.46
CA ILE A 34 -3.73 -7.66 7.77
C ILE A 34 -2.53 -6.83 8.23
N LYS A 35 -2.66 -6.20 9.39
CA LYS A 35 -1.63 -5.36 10.01
C LYS A 35 -1.10 -6.00 11.28
N ASP A 36 -0.05 -5.42 11.85
CA ASP A 36 0.62 -5.86 13.07
C ASP A 36 -0.36 -6.17 14.22
N ASN A 37 -1.34 -5.30 14.46
CA ASN A 37 -2.36 -5.50 15.48
C ASN A 37 -3.26 -6.72 15.21
N HIS A 38 -3.59 -6.97 13.94
CA HIS A 38 -4.36 -8.14 13.55
C HIS A 38 -3.56 -9.42 13.76
N ILE A 39 -2.25 -9.41 13.40
CA ILE A 39 -1.34 -10.53 13.59
C ILE A 39 -1.21 -10.87 15.08
N ARG A 40 -1.04 -9.86 15.95
CA ARG A 40 -0.97 -10.03 17.40
C ARG A 40 -2.26 -10.61 17.97
N ALA A 41 -3.42 -10.04 17.56
CA ALA A 41 -4.73 -10.49 18.04
C ALA A 41 -5.03 -11.94 17.63
N ALA A 42 -4.63 -12.35 16.42
CA ALA A 42 -4.82 -13.72 15.94
C ALA A 42 -3.81 -14.73 16.53
N GLY A 43 -2.69 -14.24 17.08
CA GLY A 43 -1.60 -15.08 17.59
C GLY A 43 -0.66 -15.60 16.50
N GLY A 44 -0.49 -14.82 15.41
CA GLY A 44 0.47 -15.07 14.33
C GLY A 44 -0.10 -14.90 12.92
N ILE A 45 0.80 -14.81 11.95
CA ILE A 45 0.46 -14.55 10.53
C ILE A 45 -0.42 -15.67 9.96
N ALA A 46 -0.01 -16.92 10.10
CA ALA A 46 -0.75 -18.06 9.56
C ALA A 46 -2.19 -18.10 10.05
N LYS A 47 -2.39 -17.89 11.39
CA LYS A 47 -3.72 -17.85 11.98
C LYS A 47 -4.55 -16.67 11.48
N ALA A 48 -3.95 -15.49 11.36
CA ALA A 48 -4.63 -14.30 10.85
C ALA A 48 -5.14 -14.53 9.43
N VAL A 49 -4.31 -15.08 8.54
CA VAL A 49 -4.68 -15.42 7.16
C VAL A 49 -5.76 -16.49 7.13
N GLU A 50 -5.65 -17.55 7.93
CA GLU A 50 -6.66 -18.61 8.02
C GLU A 50 -8.03 -18.07 8.46
N MET A 51 -8.05 -17.20 9.48
CA MET A 51 -9.29 -16.57 9.96
C MET A 51 -9.96 -15.73 8.87
N VAL A 52 -9.18 -14.97 8.11
CA VAL A 52 -9.68 -14.18 6.98
C VAL A 52 -10.26 -15.10 5.90
N ARG A 53 -9.53 -16.14 5.48
CA ARG A 53 -9.99 -17.07 4.43
C ARG A 53 -11.28 -17.80 4.79
N LYS A 54 -11.51 -18.10 6.07
CA LYS A 54 -12.76 -18.72 6.54
C LYS A 54 -13.98 -17.80 6.41
N GLN A 55 -13.78 -16.49 6.40
CA GLN A 55 -14.87 -15.49 6.38
C GLN A 55 -15.05 -14.85 5.02
N GLN A 56 -14.02 -14.83 4.17
CA GLN A 56 -14.03 -14.15 2.89
C GLN A 56 -14.16 -15.14 1.73
N GLY A 57 -14.82 -14.68 0.66
CA GLY A 57 -14.90 -15.44 -0.59
C GLY A 57 -13.56 -15.46 -1.35
N HIS A 58 -13.38 -16.43 -2.23
CA HIS A 58 -12.15 -16.63 -3.02
C HIS A 58 -11.76 -15.47 -3.95
N MET A 59 -12.69 -14.53 -4.21
CA MET A 59 -12.43 -13.34 -5.04
C MET A 59 -11.73 -12.20 -4.29
N ILE A 60 -11.63 -12.27 -2.96
CA ILE A 60 -11.06 -11.22 -2.13
C ILE A 60 -9.58 -11.48 -1.91
N LYS A 61 -8.74 -10.52 -2.31
CA LYS A 61 -7.30 -10.57 -2.09
C LYS A 61 -6.95 -10.28 -0.63
N ILE A 62 -5.93 -10.97 -0.15
CA ILE A 62 -5.36 -10.79 1.18
C ILE A 62 -4.00 -10.11 1.04
N GLU A 63 -3.89 -8.94 1.60
CA GLU A 63 -2.65 -8.19 1.77
C GLU A 63 -2.19 -8.26 3.22
N ILE A 64 -0.89 -8.39 3.44
CA ILE A 64 -0.28 -8.39 4.77
C ILE A 64 0.89 -7.42 4.85
N GLU A 65 0.90 -6.60 5.90
CA GLU A 65 1.99 -5.68 6.23
C GLU A 65 3.06 -6.40 7.05
N VAL A 66 4.30 -6.36 6.61
CA VAL A 66 5.45 -7.03 7.25
C VAL A 66 6.69 -6.14 7.24
N GLU A 67 7.55 -6.33 8.25
CA GLU A 67 8.77 -5.54 8.45
C GLU A 67 10.04 -6.41 8.46
N THR A 68 9.92 -7.69 8.73
CA THR A 68 11.08 -8.59 8.93
C THR A 68 11.09 -9.75 7.95
N MET A 69 12.29 -10.30 7.70
CA MET A 69 12.49 -11.50 6.87
C MET A 69 11.65 -12.69 7.36
N ASN A 70 11.56 -12.88 8.67
CA ASN A 70 10.76 -13.97 9.24
C ASN A 70 9.26 -13.80 8.92
N GLN A 71 8.74 -12.57 9.03
CA GLN A 71 7.35 -12.28 8.66
C GLN A 71 7.12 -12.46 7.15
N VAL A 72 8.09 -12.06 6.31
CA VAL A 72 8.02 -12.31 4.86
C VAL A 72 7.88 -13.80 4.58
N GLN A 73 8.73 -14.65 5.21
CA GLN A 73 8.65 -16.10 5.00
C GLN A 73 7.30 -16.66 5.46
N GLN A 74 6.81 -16.26 6.64
CA GLN A 74 5.50 -16.68 7.12
C GLN A 74 4.35 -16.24 6.20
N ALA A 75 4.43 -15.03 5.62
CA ALA A 75 3.45 -14.54 4.68
C ALA A 75 3.46 -15.33 3.35
N VAL A 76 4.65 -15.68 2.86
CA VAL A 76 4.83 -16.55 1.68
C VAL A 76 4.25 -17.94 1.95
N ASP A 77 4.59 -18.54 3.10
CA ASP A 77 4.09 -19.86 3.49
C ASP A 77 2.57 -19.88 3.70
N ALA A 78 1.98 -18.74 4.09
CA ALA A 78 0.53 -18.54 4.19
C ALA A 78 -0.14 -18.24 2.84
N GLU A 79 0.63 -18.16 1.74
CA GLU A 79 0.15 -17.94 0.37
C GLU A 79 -0.73 -16.69 0.21
N VAL A 80 -0.35 -15.57 0.84
CA VAL A 80 -1.06 -14.29 0.67
C VAL A 80 -0.93 -13.77 -0.76
N ASP A 81 -1.84 -12.91 -1.19
CA ASP A 81 -1.83 -12.34 -2.54
C ASP A 81 -0.85 -11.16 -2.67
N ILE A 82 -0.72 -10.38 -1.60
CA ILE A 82 0.08 -9.15 -1.58
C ILE A 82 0.88 -9.09 -0.27
N ILE A 83 2.16 -8.80 -0.37
CA ILE A 83 3.03 -8.50 0.77
C ILE A 83 3.40 -7.03 0.71
N MET A 84 2.96 -6.27 1.71
CA MET A 84 3.37 -4.88 1.89
C MET A 84 4.61 -4.84 2.79
N LEU A 85 5.71 -4.35 2.25
CA LEU A 85 6.95 -4.08 2.97
C LEU A 85 6.86 -2.67 3.54
N ASP A 86 6.70 -2.55 4.86
CA ASP A 86 6.53 -1.26 5.52
C ASP A 86 7.86 -0.70 6.01
N ASN A 87 8.06 0.60 5.78
CA ASN A 87 9.25 1.38 6.21
C ASN A 87 10.61 0.76 5.83
N GLN A 88 10.71 0.05 4.68
CA GLN A 88 11.95 -0.57 4.22
C GLN A 88 12.76 0.36 3.33
N THR A 89 14.09 0.32 3.44
CA THR A 89 15.00 0.98 2.50
C THR A 89 15.03 0.24 1.14
N PRO A 90 15.45 0.91 0.05
CA PRO A 90 15.57 0.25 -1.26
C PRO A 90 16.46 -1.01 -1.24
N GLU A 91 17.51 -1.01 -0.42
CA GLU A 91 18.45 -2.13 -0.26
C GLU A 91 17.78 -3.31 0.45
N GLN A 92 17.03 -3.02 1.53
CA GLN A 92 16.27 -4.04 2.26
C GLN A 92 15.20 -4.67 1.35
N VAL A 93 14.47 -3.85 0.58
CA VAL A 93 13.49 -4.35 -0.38
C VAL A 93 14.13 -5.32 -1.38
N LYS A 94 15.30 -4.98 -1.97
CA LYS A 94 16.04 -5.86 -2.88
C LYS A 94 16.42 -7.19 -2.24
N GLN A 95 16.73 -7.19 -0.95
CA GLN A 95 17.04 -8.43 -0.24
C GLN A 95 15.79 -9.27 0.02
N LEU A 96 14.73 -8.65 0.55
CA LEU A 96 13.48 -9.34 0.86
C LEU A 96 12.80 -9.91 -0.39
N ARG A 97 12.83 -9.16 -1.50
CA ARG A 97 12.23 -9.56 -2.79
C ARG A 97 12.75 -10.90 -3.32
N LYS A 98 13.98 -11.28 -2.99
CA LYS A 98 14.56 -12.57 -3.42
C LYS A 98 13.84 -13.79 -2.86
N TYR A 99 13.14 -13.62 -1.74
CA TYR A 99 12.43 -14.67 -1.02
C TYR A 99 10.92 -14.69 -1.31
N ILE A 100 10.42 -13.71 -2.06
CA ILE A 100 9.01 -13.60 -2.40
C ILE A 100 8.79 -14.12 -3.83
N PRO A 101 7.96 -15.15 -4.03
CA PRO A 101 7.62 -15.65 -5.37
C PRO A 101 7.02 -14.56 -6.27
N LYS A 102 7.19 -14.70 -7.58
CA LYS A 102 6.62 -13.73 -8.56
C LYS A 102 5.09 -13.73 -8.60
N SER A 103 4.46 -14.76 -8.08
CA SER A 103 2.99 -14.84 -7.97
C SER A 103 2.42 -13.90 -6.90
N ILE A 104 3.26 -13.47 -5.93
CA ILE A 104 2.86 -12.55 -4.87
C ILE A 104 3.28 -11.13 -5.26
N ILE A 105 2.34 -10.20 -5.21
CA ILE A 105 2.59 -8.78 -5.46
C ILE A 105 3.37 -8.20 -4.27
N VAL A 106 4.42 -7.45 -4.55
CA VAL A 106 5.18 -6.72 -3.53
C VAL A 106 4.81 -5.25 -3.58
N GLU A 107 4.20 -4.78 -2.53
CA GLU A 107 3.89 -3.38 -2.31
C GLU A 107 4.88 -2.75 -1.32
N LEU A 108 5.21 -1.49 -1.53
CA LEU A 108 5.98 -0.67 -0.59
C LEU A 108 5.11 0.40 0.02
N SER A 109 5.31 0.64 1.31
CA SER A 109 4.69 1.73 2.02
C SER A 109 5.64 2.29 3.10
N GLY A 110 5.23 3.41 3.72
CA GLY A 110 5.97 4.03 4.82
C GLY A 110 7.01 5.05 4.38
N GLY A 111 6.83 6.30 4.81
CA GLY A 111 7.81 7.38 4.65
C GLY A 111 8.18 7.81 3.22
N ILE A 112 7.51 7.30 2.20
CA ILE A 112 7.83 7.60 0.80
C ILE A 112 7.25 8.97 0.41
N ASN A 113 8.09 9.80 -0.21
CA ASN A 113 7.78 11.17 -0.58
C ASN A 113 8.56 11.57 -1.86
N PRO A 114 8.34 12.77 -2.43
CA PRO A 114 9.03 13.20 -3.66
C PRO A 114 10.56 13.22 -3.58
N ASP A 115 11.14 13.43 -2.40
CA ASP A 115 12.59 13.56 -2.24
C ASP A 115 13.30 12.19 -2.25
N ASN A 116 12.60 11.11 -1.83
CA ASN A 116 13.20 9.79 -1.69
C ASN A 116 12.66 8.74 -2.68
N ILE A 117 11.50 8.97 -3.32
CA ILE A 117 10.85 7.98 -4.21
C ILE A 117 11.76 7.52 -5.37
N ALA A 118 12.65 8.40 -5.86
CA ALA A 118 13.58 8.06 -6.93
C ALA A 118 14.53 6.91 -6.54
N GLY A 119 14.86 6.78 -5.27
CA GLY A 119 15.70 5.72 -4.73
C GLY A 119 15.05 4.33 -4.81
N TYR A 120 13.72 4.27 -4.81
CA TYR A 120 12.97 3.01 -4.90
C TYR A 120 12.80 2.51 -6.34
N LYS A 121 13.19 3.29 -7.33
CA LYS A 121 13.18 2.86 -8.72
C LYS A 121 14.07 1.62 -8.88
N LYS A 122 13.52 0.53 -9.40
CA LYS A 122 14.24 -0.75 -9.58
C LYS A 122 14.62 -1.48 -8.27
N CYS A 123 13.96 -1.22 -7.15
CA CYS A 123 14.15 -2.00 -5.92
C CYS A 123 13.51 -3.40 -5.98
N GLY A 124 12.63 -3.64 -6.96
CA GLY A 124 11.96 -4.93 -7.15
C GLY A 124 10.52 -4.99 -6.64
N ALA A 125 9.98 -3.87 -6.14
CA ALA A 125 8.57 -3.76 -5.82
C ALA A 125 7.72 -3.63 -7.09
N ASP A 126 6.52 -4.16 -7.02
CA ASP A 126 5.52 -4.09 -8.10
C ASP A 126 4.66 -2.82 -7.95
N VAL A 127 4.43 -2.37 -6.71
CA VAL A 127 3.59 -1.22 -6.35
C VAL A 127 4.28 -0.37 -5.29
N ILE A 128 4.07 0.95 -5.34
CA ILE A 128 4.52 1.89 -4.30
C ILE A 128 3.32 2.72 -3.84
N SER A 129 2.99 2.63 -2.56
CA SER A 129 1.96 3.43 -1.91
C SER A 129 2.55 4.66 -1.24
N VAL A 130 2.02 5.82 -1.59
CA VAL A 130 2.57 7.12 -1.19
C VAL A 130 1.50 7.94 -0.46
N GLY A 131 1.46 7.86 0.86
CA GLY A 131 0.55 8.64 1.69
C GLY A 131 0.81 10.16 1.61
N TRP A 132 2.04 10.56 1.31
CA TRP A 132 2.45 11.96 1.21
C TRP A 132 1.57 12.77 0.25
N ILE A 133 1.18 12.22 -0.90
CA ILE A 133 0.31 12.89 -1.88
C ILE A 133 -1.10 13.17 -1.36
N THR A 134 -1.49 12.56 -0.25
CA THR A 134 -2.78 12.75 0.40
C THR A 134 -2.71 13.75 1.56
N HIS A 135 -1.72 13.59 2.45
CA HIS A 135 -1.65 14.38 3.70
C HIS A 135 -0.71 15.60 3.64
N SER A 136 0.16 15.70 2.62
CA SER A 136 1.17 16.78 2.50
C SER A 136 1.08 17.54 1.18
N VAL A 137 -0.11 17.64 0.64
CA VAL A 137 -0.36 18.31 -0.66
C VAL A 137 -0.14 19.81 -0.54
N LYS A 138 0.75 20.35 -1.39
CA LYS A 138 0.88 21.81 -1.59
C LYS A 138 -0.15 22.27 -2.64
N ALA A 139 -0.84 23.38 -2.34
CA ALA A 139 -1.74 24.00 -3.31
C ALA A 139 -0.95 24.54 -4.51
N CYS A 140 -1.45 24.34 -5.73
CA CYS A 140 -0.97 25.09 -6.88
C CYS A 140 -1.53 26.50 -6.80
N ASP A 141 -0.67 27.51 -6.94
CA ASP A 141 -1.08 28.91 -7.08
C ASP A 141 -1.49 29.13 -8.56
N ILE A 142 -2.80 29.15 -8.79
CA ILE A 142 -3.37 29.35 -10.11
C ILE A 142 -4.28 30.56 -10.05
N SER A 143 -3.97 31.58 -10.88
CA SER A 143 -4.78 32.77 -11.06
C SER A 143 -5.43 32.76 -12.45
N PHE A 144 -6.63 33.25 -12.54
CA PHE A 144 -7.36 33.43 -13.78
C PHE A 144 -7.78 34.89 -13.89
N TYR A 145 -7.38 35.55 -14.98
CA TYR A 145 -7.74 36.91 -15.30
C TYR A 145 -8.65 36.92 -16.55
N LEU A 146 -9.69 37.73 -16.50
CA LEU A 146 -10.53 38.05 -17.66
C LEU A 146 -10.11 39.45 -18.14
N ASP A 147 -9.75 39.55 -19.43
CA ASP A 147 -9.52 40.81 -20.10
C ASP A 147 -10.84 41.44 -20.54
#